data_f2cadef6e72d26a7053106911c3b0998
#
_entry.id   f2cadef6e72d26a7053106911c3b0998
#
_cell.length_a   1.000
_cell.length_b   1.000
_cell.length_c   1.000
_cell.angle_alpha   90.00
_cell.angle_beta   90.00
_cell.angle_gamma   90.00
#
_symmetry.space_group_name_H-M   'P 1'
#
loop_
_entity.id
_entity.type
_entity.pdbx_description
1 polymer ?
#
loop_
_entity_poly.entity_id
_entity_poly.type
_entity_poly.pdbx_seq_one_letter_code
_entity_poly.pdbx_strand_id
1 'polypeptide(L)'
;MKRKLLLLATLVTLLITPVMVQSQVTMPPIKFRERTLPNGMRVLSAEDHSSPTVAIQVWYHVGSKDDPERRSGFAHLFEHIMFKATKNMKSEMMDRLTEDVGGFNNAFTNPDVTVYYEVVPSNYLETLLWAEADRLSGLTVDEPNFKSERSVVQEEFRQGVLAPPYGMLEYLIEQESFKTHPYKRSTIGSIEDLEAASIDDVRAFHKTYYRPDNATLVVVGDFDPKQFDAWVNKYFAPIPKPSIPLPRVTVREPERTAERRITHYAANVPLPAVAFTYLTPPEKSADSEPLQVAATILSQGESSRLYQSLIYEQQIAQSADASPDLREDAGLFYFIVVVSGEKKPEDAEQALLAEIKKLQDAPPTAAELDKARNQLVTNELRQRETSNGKALALGSAAVLLGDPNRVNTDLAKLQAVSAADVQRVVKKYFTNANRLVIHYLPESAKAPAKTTGGQSQ
;
A
#
# COMPACT_ATOMS: atom_id res chain seq x y z
N MET A 1 69.10 36.05 49.98
CA MET A 1 68.53 36.07 48.58
C MET A 1 67.84 34.75 48.30
N LYS A 2 66.48 34.67 48.40
CA LYS A 2 65.71 33.46 48.12
C LYS A 2 64.89 33.70 46.86
N ARG A 3 65.24 32.99 45.78
CA ARG A 3 64.44 32.98 44.50
C ARG A 3 63.21 32.11 44.71
N LYS A 4 62.03 32.66 44.54
CA LYS A 4 60.74 31.93 44.46
C LYS A 4 60.55 31.48 42.98
N LEU A 5 60.49 30.17 42.78
CA LEU A 5 60.05 29.56 41.50
C LEU A 5 58.51 29.53 41.49
N LEU A 6 57.91 30.19 40.53
CA LEU A 6 56.46 30.09 40.23
C LEU A 6 56.31 28.96 39.23
N LEU A 7 55.64 27.88 39.62
CA LEU A 7 55.17 26.80 38.71
C LEU A 7 53.79 27.22 38.20
N LEU A 8 53.70 27.50 36.89
CA LEU A 8 52.43 27.67 36.17
C LEU A 8 51.93 26.31 35.74
N ALA A 9 50.90 25.78 36.41
CA ALA A 9 50.21 24.57 35.99
C ALA A 9 49.11 24.94 35.00
N THR A 10 49.34 24.62 33.73
CA THR A 10 48.33 24.76 32.64
C THR A 10 47.40 23.57 32.71
N LEU A 11 46.16 23.76 33.16
CA LEU A 11 45.11 22.76 33.17
C LEU A 11 44.50 22.71 31.75
N VAL A 12 44.89 21.70 30.98
CA VAL A 12 44.24 21.39 29.67
C VAL A 12 42.96 20.59 29.94
N THR A 13 41.84 21.26 29.95
CA THR A 13 40.52 20.62 30.04
C THR A 13 40.19 20.03 28.64
N LEU A 14 40.38 18.73 28.46
CA LEU A 14 39.87 18.00 27.29
C LEU A 14 38.35 17.96 27.39
N LEU A 15 37.67 18.75 26.61
CA LEU A 15 36.22 18.63 26.36
C LEU A 15 35.99 17.36 25.54
N ILE A 16 35.77 16.23 26.23
CA ILE A 16 35.24 15.02 25.62
C ILE A 16 33.77 15.28 25.34
N THR A 17 33.43 15.72 24.14
CA THR A 17 32.06 15.66 23.64
C THR A 17 31.69 14.20 23.50
N PRO A 18 30.64 13.70 24.17
CA PRO A 18 30.19 12.34 23.94
C PRO A 18 29.70 12.27 22.48
N VAL A 19 30.44 11.57 21.64
CA VAL A 19 29.90 11.12 20.35
C VAL A 19 28.85 10.10 20.71
N MET A 20 27.60 10.50 20.68
CA MET A 20 26.47 9.57 20.70
C MET A 20 26.59 8.70 19.45
N VAL A 21 27.22 7.55 19.58
CA VAL A 21 27.15 6.50 18.56
C VAL A 21 25.72 6.00 18.61
N GLN A 22 24.87 6.53 17.75
CA GLN A 22 23.55 5.99 17.50
C GLN A 22 23.77 4.61 16.89
N SER A 23 23.57 3.55 17.68
CA SER A 23 23.65 2.18 17.18
C SER A 23 22.52 2.01 16.17
N GLN A 24 22.86 1.87 14.91
CA GLN A 24 21.90 1.51 13.89
C GLN A 24 21.28 0.14 14.26
N VAL A 25 19.95 0.10 14.30
CA VAL A 25 19.25 -1.17 14.44
C VAL A 25 19.52 -1.99 13.18
N THR A 26 20.13 -3.16 13.37
CA THR A 26 20.39 -4.10 12.27
C THR A 26 19.39 -5.24 12.34
N MET A 27 18.77 -5.54 11.20
CA MET A 27 17.96 -6.74 11.05
C MET A 27 18.81 -7.88 10.47
N PRO A 28 18.60 -9.13 10.94
CA PRO A 28 19.14 -10.27 10.24
C PRO A 28 18.66 -10.28 8.79
N PRO A 29 19.55 -10.42 7.80
CA PRO A 29 19.13 -10.44 6.42
C PRO A 29 18.30 -11.70 6.12
N ILE A 30 17.26 -11.54 5.32
CA ILE A 30 16.52 -12.67 4.74
C ILE A 30 17.43 -13.30 3.69
N LYS A 31 17.91 -14.51 3.98
CA LYS A 31 18.68 -15.31 3.02
C LYS A 31 17.68 -16.04 2.15
N PHE A 32 17.64 -15.72 0.88
CA PHE A 32 16.69 -16.33 -0.06
C PHE A 32 17.42 -16.92 -1.27
N ARG A 33 16.74 -17.82 -1.95
CA ARG A 33 17.11 -18.38 -3.25
C ARG A 33 16.10 -17.89 -4.27
N GLU A 34 16.56 -17.59 -5.48
CA GLU A 34 15.73 -17.21 -6.61
C GLU A 34 16.04 -18.11 -7.80
N ARG A 35 14.99 -18.55 -8.51
CA ARG A 35 15.09 -19.24 -9.79
C ARG A 35 13.89 -18.95 -10.66
N THR A 36 14.02 -19.14 -11.96
CA THR A 36 12.93 -19.04 -12.92
C THR A 36 12.68 -20.40 -13.56
N LEU A 37 11.43 -20.84 -13.59
CA LEU A 37 11.03 -22.08 -14.25
C LEU A 37 11.03 -21.91 -15.78
N PRO A 38 11.08 -23.03 -16.54
CA PRO A 38 11.06 -22.97 -18.02
C PRO A 38 9.83 -22.24 -18.60
N ASN A 39 8.70 -22.25 -17.88
CA ASN A 39 7.47 -21.52 -18.26
C ASN A 39 7.47 -20.04 -17.88
N GLY A 40 8.55 -19.53 -17.30
CA GLY A 40 8.70 -18.12 -16.92
C GLY A 40 8.28 -17.77 -15.51
N MET A 41 7.73 -18.70 -14.72
CA MET A 41 7.36 -18.44 -13.31
C MET A 41 8.62 -18.20 -12.48
N ARG A 42 8.64 -17.10 -11.71
CA ARG A 42 9.67 -16.82 -10.72
C ARG A 42 9.36 -17.57 -9.43
N VAL A 43 10.40 -18.08 -8.77
CA VAL A 43 10.28 -18.78 -7.49
C VAL A 43 11.33 -18.21 -6.55
N LEU A 44 10.87 -17.67 -5.43
CA LEU A 44 11.69 -17.18 -4.33
C LEU A 44 11.45 -18.07 -3.12
N SER A 45 12.50 -18.46 -2.43
CA SER A 45 12.36 -19.27 -1.22
C SER A 45 13.38 -18.89 -0.15
N ALA A 46 12.94 -18.85 1.10
CA ALA A 46 13.80 -18.59 2.26
C ALA A 46 13.51 -19.59 3.38
N GLU A 47 14.52 -20.33 3.78
CA GLU A 47 14.42 -21.26 4.90
C GLU A 47 14.38 -20.51 6.23
N ASP A 48 13.43 -20.87 7.08
CA ASP A 48 13.30 -20.35 8.44
C ASP A 48 12.73 -21.44 9.36
N HIS A 49 13.61 -22.07 10.09
CA HIS A 49 13.27 -23.17 11.01
C HIS A 49 12.93 -22.68 12.43
N SER A 50 12.65 -21.39 12.61
CA SER A 50 12.28 -20.83 13.91
C SER A 50 10.89 -21.26 14.40
N SER A 51 10.02 -21.66 13.48
CA SER A 51 8.69 -22.21 13.72
C SER A 51 8.41 -23.35 12.74
N PRO A 52 7.68 -24.43 13.13
CA PRO A 52 7.33 -25.52 12.24
C PRO A 52 6.16 -25.16 11.30
N THR A 53 6.20 -23.95 10.73
CA THR A 53 5.20 -23.40 9.81
C THR A 53 5.84 -22.92 8.53
N VAL A 54 5.06 -22.84 7.47
CA VAL A 54 5.46 -22.30 6.18
C VAL A 54 4.41 -21.33 5.67
N ALA A 55 4.86 -20.20 5.15
CA ALA A 55 4.07 -19.26 4.38
C ALA A 55 4.31 -19.50 2.88
N ILE A 56 3.23 -19.61 2.13
CA ILE A 56 3.22 -19.77 0.67
C ILE A 56 2.47 -18.57 0.12
N GLN A 57 3.05 -17.90 -0.87
CA GLN A 57 2.40 -16.75 -1.51
C GLN A 57 2.52 -16.87 -3.03
N VAL A 58 1.43 -16.62 -3.76
CA VAL A 58 1.44 -16.47 -5.20
C VAL A 58 1.08 -15.05 -5.55
N TRP A 59 2.04 -14.32 -6.09
CA TRP A 59 1.94 -12.94 -6.53
C TRP A 59 1.66 -12.88 -8.02
N TYR A 60 0.49 -12.40 -8.40
CA TYR A 60 0.19 -12.06 -9.79
C TYR A 60 0.43 -10.58 -10.00
N HIS A 61 1.32 -10.24 -10.97
CA HIS A 61 1.61 -8.85 -11.31
C HIS A 61 0.48 -8.30 -12.18
N VAL A 62 -0.68 -8.19 -11.58
CA VAL A 62 -1.94 -7.64 -12.12
C VAL A 62 -2.73 -7.05 -10.98
N GLY A 63 -3.15 -5.80 -11.12
CA GLY A 63 -3.98 -5.09 -10.15
C GLY A 63 -5.05 -4.26 -10.86
N SER A 64 -5.72 -3.37 -10.12
CA SER A 64 -6.81 -2.57 -10.70
C SER A 64 -6.36 -1.63 -11.82
N LYS A 65 -5.07 -1.30 -11.95
CA LYS A 65 -4.56 -0.56 -13.11
C LYS A 65 -4.72 -1.32 -14.43
N ASP A 66 -4.73 -2.66 -14.37
CA ASP A 66 -4.82 -3.54 -15.53
C ASP A 66 -6.26 -3.87 -15.92
N ASP A 67 -7.25 -3.41 -15.15
CA ASP A 67 -8.66 -3.60 -15.47
C ASP A 67 -8.96 -3.07 -16.86
N PRO A 68 -9.73 -3.80 -17.68
CA PRO A 68 -10.15 -3.29 -18.98
C PRO A 68 -10.96 -2.00 -18.86
N GLU A 69 -10.93 -1.18 -19.89
CA GLU A 69 -11.71 0.04 -19.90
C GLU A 69 -13.21 -0.27 -19.71
N ARG A 70 -13.88 0.45 -18.80
CA ARG A 70 -15.29 0.25 -18.41
C ARG A 70 -15.55 -1.14 -17.82
N ARG A 71 -14.55 -1.70 -17.14
CA ARG A 71 -14.59 -2.97 -16.39
C ARG A 71 -13.78 -2.85 -15.10
N SER A 72 -13.90 -1.70 -14.40
CA SER A 72 -13.21 -1.49 -13.13
C SER A 72 -13.69 -2.49 -12.07
N GLY A 73 -12.77 -2.96 -11.23
CA GLY A 73 -13.00 -3.96 -10.20
C GLY A 73 -12.72 -5.41 -10.64
N PHE A 74 -12.20 -5.63 -11.87
CA PHE A 74 -11.95 -6.99 -12.36
C PHE A 74 -10.83 -7.69 -11.60
N ALA A 75 -9.73 -7.01 -11.30
CA ALA A 75 -8.65 -7.60 -10.52
C ALA A 75 -9.15 -8.05 -9.14
N HIS A 76 -9.97 -7.23 -8.47
CA HIS A 76 -10.59 -7.57 -7.20
C HIS A 76 -11.64 -8.69 -7.33
N LEU A 77 -12.49 -8.64 -8.34
CA LEU A 77 -13.43 -9.73 -8.62
C LEU A 77 -12.70 -11.07 -8.82
N PHE A 78 -11.52 -11.05 -9.47
CA PHE A 78 -10.70 -12.24 -9.61
C PHE A 78 -10.09 -12.73 -8.31
N GLU A 79 -9.77 -11.84 -7.38
CA GLU A 79 -9.40 -12.26 -6.04
C GLU A 79 -10.43 -13.21 -5.46
N HIS A 80 -11.72 -12.87 -5.55
CA HIS A 80 -12.84 -13.72 -5.08
C HIS A 80 -13.00 -15.00 -5.91
N ILE A 81 -12.98 -14.90 -7.23
CA ILE A 81 -13.19 -16.06 -8.13
C ILE A 81 -12.11 -17.13 -7.92
N MET A 82 -10.90 -16.76 -7.56
CA MET A 82 -9.81 -17.70 -7.32
C MET A 82 -10.02 -18.61 -6.09
N PHE A 83 -10.94 -18.29 -5.20
CA PHE A 83 -11.35 -19.18 -4.08
C PHE A 83 -12.41 -20.21 -4.48
N LYS A 84 -12.90 -20.14 -5.72
CA LYS A 84 -13.92 -21.08 -6.21
C LYS A 84 -13.32 -22.37 -6.75
N ALA A 85 -14.15 -23.20 -7.39
CA ALA A 85 -13.75 -24.52 -7.85
C ALA A 85 -12.64 -24.47 -8.90
N THR A 86 -11.79 -25.47 -8.86
CA THR A 86 -10.83 -25.77 -9.91
C THR A 86 -11.20 -27.10 -10.58
N LYS A 87 -10.38 -27.55 -11.49
CA LYS A 87 -10.54 -28.88 -12.12
C LYS A 87 -10.55 -30.02 -11.10
N ASN A 88 -9.76 -29.93 -10.03
CA ASN A 88 -9.56 -31.00 -9.06
C ASN A 88 -10.06 -30.65 -7.64
N MET A 89 -10.39 -29.38 -7.39
CA MET A 89 -10.88 -28.92 -6.10
C MET A 89 -12.31 -28.34 -6.22
N LYS A 90 -13.15 -28.63 -5.25
CA LYS A 90 -14.46 -27.99 -5.10
C LYS A 90 -14.28 -26.57 -4.58
N SER A 91 -15.30 -25.72 -4.75
CA SER A 91 -15.35 -24.40 -4.12
C SER A 91 -15.05 -24.49 -2.62
N GLU A 92 -14.34 -23.48 -2.08
CA GLU A 92 -13.98 -23.38 -0.65
C GLU A 92 -13.05 -24.49 -0.14
N MET A 93 -12.47 -25.27 -1.06
CA MET A 93 -11.52 -26.32 -0.66
C MET A 93 -10.20 -25.73 -0.13
N MET A 94 -9.76 -24.55 -0.63
CA MET A 94 -8.56 -23.88 -0.12
C MET A 94 -8.71 -23.58 1.38
N ASP A 95 -9.88 -23.10 1.81
CA ASP A 95 -10.15 -22.82 3.23
C ASP A 95 -10.02 -24.09 4.06
N ARG A 96 -10.61 -25.21 3.58
CA ARG A 96 -10.49 -26.50 4.26
C ARG A 96 -9.06 -27.03 4.34
N LEU A 97 -8.27 -26.85 3.26
CA LEU A 97 -6.88 -27.30 3.22
C LEU A 97 -5.98 -26.52 4.18
N THR A 98 -6.38 -25.33 4.58
CA THR A 98 -5.64 -24.46 5.51
C THR A 98 -6.21 -24.50 6.91
N GLU A 99 -7.51 -24.27 7.09
CA GLU A 99 -8.16 -24.15 8.41
C GLU A 99 -8.25 -25.47 9.15
N ASP A 100 -8.57 -26.59 8.46
CA ASP A 100 -8.68 -27.93 9.08
C ASP A 100 -7.34 -28.39 9.68
N VAL A 101 -6.21 -27.78 9.30
CA VAL A 101 -4.87 -28.10 9.80
C VAL A 101 -4.30 -27.04 10.76
N GLY A 102 -5.12 -26.04 11.14
CA GLY A 102 -4.73 -24.96 12.06
C GLY A 102 -3.95 -23.84 11.39
N GLY A 103 -4.01 -23.72 10.08
CA GLY A 103 -3.50 -22.62 9.30
C GLY A 103 -4.57 -21.59 8.96
N PHE A 104 -4.24 -20.70 8.05
CA PHE A 104 -5.17 -19.71 7.47
C PHE A 104 -4.75 -19.39 6.04
N ASN A 105 -5.68 -18.88 5.27
CA ASN A 105 -5.43 -18.31 3.95
C ASN A 105 -6.15 -16.96 3.82
N ASN A 106 -5.69 -16.14 2.89
CA ASN A 106 -6.36 -14.92 2.47
C ASN A 106 -5.78 -14.43 1.15
N ALA A 107 -6.30 -13.33 0.64
CA ALA A 107 -5.76 -12.63 -0.52
C ALA A 107 -5.89 -11.11 -0.33
N PHE A 108 -5.25 -10.36 -1.19
CA PHE A 108 -5.50 -8.94 -1.36
C PHE A 108 -5.21 -8.51 -2.78
N THR A 109 -5.95 -7.51 -3.23
CA THR A 109 -5.70 -6.81 -4.49
C THR A 109 -5.40 -5.34 -4.19
N ASN A 110 -4.40 -4.81 -4.87
CA ASN A 110 -4.11 -3.39 -4.89
C ASN A 110 -4.00 -2.89 -6.34
N PRO A 111 -3.67 -1.62 -6.59
CA PRO A 111 -3.54 -1.12 -7.96
C PRO A 111 -2.54 -1.88 -8.85
N ASP A 112 -1.54 -2.56 -8.29
CA ASP A 112 -0.41 -3.13 -9.02
C ASP A 112 -0.35 -4.65 -9.01
N VAL A 113 -0.85 -5.30 -7.95
CA VAL A 113 -0.75 -6.76 -7.76
C VAL A 113 -2.01 -7.35 -7.14
N THR A 114 -2.23 -8.65 -7.39
CA THR A 114 -3.13 -9.51 -6.63
C THR A 114 -2.32 -10.65 -6.02
N VAL A 115 -2.46 -10.86 -4.71
CA VAL A 115 -1.64 -11.81 -3.95
C VAL A 115 -2.54 -12.75 -3.18
N TYR A 116 -2.28 -14.04 -3.31
CA TYR A 116 -2.90 -15.11 -2.51
C TYR A 116 -1.85 -15.67 -1.57
N TYR A 117 -2.21 -15.94 -0.32
CA TYR A 117 -1.26 -16.43 0.66
C TYR A 117 -1.89 -17.37 1.66
N GLU A 118 -1.12 -18.37 2.05
CA GLU A 118 -1.46 -19.37 3.05
C GLU A 118 -0.33 -19.49 4.09
N VAL A 119 -0.72 -19.78 5.33
CA VAL A 119 0.22 -20.16 6.39
C VAL A 119 -0.28 -21.45 7.01
N VAL A 120 0.52 -22.50 6.95
CA VAL A 120 0.17 -23.83 7.43
C VAL A 120 1.35 -24.46 8.17
N PRO A 121 1.13 -25.55 8.98
CA PRO A 121 2.21 -26.38 9.45
C PRO A 121 3.04 -26.94 8.29
N SER A 122 4.36 -26.99 8.44
CA SER A 122 5.33 -27.26 7.35
C SER A 122 5.11 -28.61 6.63
N ASN A 123 4.54 -29.59 7.31
CA ASN A 123 4.20 -30.90 6.72
C ASN A 123 3.07 -30.86 5.68
N TYR A 124 2.36 -29.74 5.55
CA TYR A 124 1.32 -29.53 4.53
C TYR A 124 1.81 -28.76 3.30
N LEU A 125 3.10 -28.38 3.23
CA LEU A 125 3.65 -27.60 2.12
C LEU A 125 3.39 -28.26 0.75
N GLU A 126 3.61 -29.57 0.59
CA GLU A 126 3.36 -30.23 -0.70
C GLU A 126 1.90 -30.10 -1.15
N THR A 127 0.96 -30.28 -0.21
CA THR A 127 -0.48 -30.18 -0.47
C THR A 127 -0.86 -28.78 -0.97
N LEU A 128 -0.34 -27.73 -0.34
CA LEU A 128 -0.66 -26.35 -0.74
C LEU A 128 0.04 -25.97 -2.05
N LEU A 129 1.27 -26.42 -2.29
CA LEU A 129 1.92 -26.22 -3.59
C LEU A 129 1.14 -26.90 -4.72
N TRP A 130 0.60 -28.10 -4.49
CA TRP A 130 -0.30 -28.75 -5.44
C TRP A 130 -1.58 -27.94 -5.66
N ALA A 131 -2.22 -27.49 -4.59
CA ALA A 131 -3.47 -26.73 -4.65
C ALA A 131 -3.27 -25.38 -5.41
N GLU A 132 -2.18 -24.66 -5.16
CA GLU A 132 -1.84 -23.43 -5.87
C GLU A 132 -1.57 -23.67 -7.36
N ALA A 133 -0.86 -24.74 -7.70
CA ALA A 133 -0.63 -25.10 -9.08
C ALA A 133 -1.95 -25.50 -9.81
N ASP A 134 -2.87 -26.18 -9.11
CA ASP A 134 -4.20 -26.51 -9.63
C ASP A 134 -5.05 -25.25 -9.80
N ARG A 135 -5.01 -24.33 -8.84
CA ARG A 135 -5.67 -23.02 -8.92
C ARG A 135 -5.16 -22.20 -10.12
N LEU A 136 -3.84 -22.12 -10.31
CA LEU A 136 -3.25 -21.40 -11.45
C LEU A 136 -3.61 -22.00 -12.80
N SER A 137 -3.70 -23.35 -12.91
CA SER A 137 -3.84 -24.03 -14.19
C SER A 137 -5.25 -24.53 -14.51
N GLY A 138 -6.09 -24.67 -13.50
CA GLY A 138 -7.36 -25.39 -13.56
C GLY A 138 -8.57 -24.66 -13.01
N LEU A 139 -8.48 -23.34 -12.78
CA LEU A 139 -9.60 -22.56 -12.26
C LEU A 139 -10.84 -22.70 -13.13
N THR A 140 -11.99 -22.99 -12.53
CA THR A 140 -13.27 -23.09 -13.19
C THR A 140 -13.98 -21.74 -13.19
N VAL A 141 -13.94 -21.04 -14.33
CA VAL A 141 -14.64 -19.76 -14.51
C VAL A 141 -16.00 -20.04 -15.19
N ASP A 142 -17.03 -20.17 -14.36
CA ASP A 142 -18.40 -20.44 -14.82
C ASP A 142 -19.37 -19.30 -14.43
N GLU A 143 -20.53 -19.32 -15.07
CA GLU A 143 -21.57 -18.28 -14.88
C GLU A 143 -22.13 -18.21 -13.45
N PRO A 144 -22.41 -19.33 -12.75
CA PRO A 144 -22.90 -19.30 -11.39
C PRO A 144 -21.91 -18.64 -10.40
N ASN A 145 -20.64 -19.06 -10.43
CA ASN A 145 -19.60 -18.49 -9.57
C ASN A 145 -19.36 -17.00 -9.89
N PHE A 146 -19.28 -16.64 -11.17
CA PHE A 146 -19.16 -15.26 -11.56
C PHE A 146 -20.31 -14.37 -11.03
N LYS A 147 -21.56 -14.79 -11.17
CA LYS A 147 -22.72 -14.02 -10.67
C LYS A 147 -22.72 -13.91 -9.15
N SER A 148 -22.36 -14.98 -8.45
CA SER A 148 -22.24 -14.99 -6.99
C SER A 148 -21.20 -13.94 -6.55
N GLU A 149 -19.97 -14.07 -7.04
CA GLU A 149 -18.87 -13.19 -6.59
C GLU A 149 -19.05 -11.74 -7.01
N ARG A 150 -19.61 -11.50 -8.19
CA ARG A 150 -20.01 -10.15 -8.59
C ARG A 150 -20.97 -9.52 -7.58
N SER A 151 -21.97 -10.29 -7.09
CA SER A 151 -22.92 -9.80 -6.10
C SER A 151 -22.24 -9.52 -4.76
N VAL A 152 -21.26 -10.34 -4.36
CA VAL A 152 -20.46 -10.13 -3.15
C VAL A 152 -19.66 -8.82 -3.28
N VAL A 153 -18.90 -8.62 -4.36
CA VAL A 153 -18.12 -7.39 -4.58
C VAL A 153 -19.00 -6.14 -4.65
N GLN A 154 -20.19 -6.24 -5.25
CA GLN A 154 -21.16 -5.13 -5.23
C GLN A 154 -21.66 -4.82 -3.82
N GLU A 155 -21.86 -5.84 -2.98
CA GLU A 155 -22.25 -5.64 -1.59
C GLU A 155 -21.10 -5.05 -0.76
N GLU A 156 -19.87 -5.48 -0.99
CA GLU A 156 -18.69 -4.87 -0.40
C GLU A 156 -18.55 -3.40 -0.78
N PHE A 157 -18.81 -3.03 -2.04
CA PHE A 157 -18.87 -1.64 -2.44
C PHE A 157 -19.90 -0.85 -1.63
N ARG A 158 -21.12 -1.41 -1.44
CA ARG A 158 -22.15 -0.74 -0.63
C ARG A 158 -21.71 -0.58 0.82
N GLN A 159 -21.12 -1.62 1.40
CA GLN A 159 -20.71 -1.63 2.80
C GLN A 159 -19.40 -0.84 3.06
N GLY A 160 -18.44 -0.86 2.13
CA GLY A 160 -17.14 -0.21 2.29
C GLY A 160 -17.10 1.24 1.77
N VAL A 161 -17.86 1.54 0.70
CA VAL A 161 -17.82 2.87 0.06
C VAL A 161 -19.06 3.71 0.38
N LEU A 162 -20.27 3.13 0.23
CA LEU A 162 -21.50 3.93 0.35
C LEU A 162 -22.00 4.06 1.80
N ALA A 163 -21.86 3.01 2.63
CA ALA A 163 -22.41 3.02 3.98
C ALA A 163 -21.55 3.83 4.97
N PRO A 164 -20.20 3.77 4.98
CA PRO A 164 -19.40 4.54 5.91
C PRO A 164 -19.45 6.05 5.59
N PRO A 165 -19.48 6.93 6.60
CA PRO A 165 -19.55 8.37 6.39
C PRO A 165 -18.52 8.96 5.42
N TYR A 166 -17.29 8.43 5.46
CA TYR A 166 -16.17 8.93 4.64
C TYR A 166 -15.67 7.93 3.58
N GLY A 167 -16.35 6.79 3.38
CA GLY A 167 -15.96 5.80 2.37
C GLY A 167 -15.95 6.36 0.95
N MET A 168 -16.93 7.21 0.61
CA MET A 168 -16.95 7.90 -0.68
C MET A 168 -15.81 8.94 -0.80
N LEU A 169 -15.33 9.53 0.29
CA LEU A 169 -14.17 10.44 0.25
C LEU A 169 -12.91 9.70 -0.20
N GLU A 170 -12.65 8.51 0.36
CA GLU A 170 -11.50 7.68 -0.03
C GLU A 170 -11.59 7.27 -1.51
N TYR A 171 -12.78 6.87 -1.95
CA TYR A 171 -13.05 6.57 -3.35
C TYR A 171 -12.78 7.75 -4.29
N LEU A 172 -13.22 8.97 -3.91
CA LEU A 172 -12.98 10.20 -4.66
C LEU A 172 -11.50 10.60 -4.68
N ILE A 173 -10.75 10.35 -3.61
CA ILE A 173 -9.31 10.60 -3.58
C ILE A 173 -8.62 9.85 -4.72
N GLU A 174 -8.93 8.58 -4.94
CA GLU A 174 -8.37 7.83 -6.07
C GLU A 174 -8.84 8.37 -7.42
N GLN A 175 -10.14 8.49 -7.62
CA GLN A 175 -10.74 8.92 -8.89
C GLN A 175 -10.27 10.30 -9.35
N GLU A 176 -10.18 11.24 -8.43
CA GLU A 176 -9.93 12.64 -8.74
C GLU A 176 -8.42 12.96 -8.76
N SER A 177 -7.58 12.10 -8.18
CA SER A 177 -6.15 12.38 -8.12
C SER A 177 -5.44 12.10 -9.43
N PHE A 178 -5.89 11.14 -10.22
CA PHE A 178 -5.28 10.80 -11.51
C PHE A 178 -6.19 11.24 -12.66
N LYS A 179 -5.58 11.81 -13.70
CA LYS A 179 -6.30 12.29 -14.89
C LYS A 179 -6.31 11.24 -16.01
N THR A 180 -5.16 10.67 -16.29
CA THR A 180 -4.95 9.76 -17.43
C THR A 180 -4.57 8.35 -17.01
N HIS A 181 -3.77 8.22 -15.96
CA HIS A 181 -3.32 6.90 -15.50
C HIS A 181 -4.50 6.05 -14.99
N PRO A 182 -4.51 4.74 -15.27
CA PRO A 182 -5.55 3.84 -14.77
C PRO A 182 -5.71 3.82 -13.23
N TYR A 183 -4.77 4.31 -12.46
CA TYR A 183 -4.90 4.48 -11.01
C TYR A 183 -6.07 5.36 -10.56
N LYS A 184 -6.72 6.07 -11.48
CA LYS A 184 -8.01 6.75 -11.21
C LYS A 184 -9.17 5.79 -10.96
N ARG A 185 -9.01 4.50 -11.23
CA ARG A 185 -10.01 3.46 -10.95
C ARG A 185 -9.72 2.85 -9.58
N SER A 186 -10.72 2.90 -8.71
CA SER A 186 -10.58 2.25 -7.41
C SER A 186 -10.50 0.73 -7.57
N THR A 187 -9.76 0.10 -6.68
CA THR A 187 -9.57 -1.37 -6.69
C THR A 187 -10.90 -2.12 -6.56
N ILE A 188 -11.83 -1.60 -5.77
CA ILE A 188 -13.18 -2.20 -5.66
C ILE A 188 -14.02 -2.03 -6.94
N GLY A 189 -13.61 -1.13 -7.84
CA GLY A 189 -14.31 -0.83 -9.09
C GLY A 189 -15.54 0.05 -8.93
N SER A 190 -16.53 -0.13 -9.80
CA SER A 190 -17.85 0.52 -9.73
C SER A 190 -18.96 -0.49 -9.95
N ILE A 191 -20.13 -0.22 -9.37
CA ILE A 191 -21.31 -1.09 -9.54
C ILE A 191 -21.69 -1.20 -11.02
N GLU A 192 -21.63 -0.08 -11.77
CA GLU A 192 -21.99 -0.03 -13.19
C GLU A 192 -21.06 -0.92 -14.04
N ASP A 193 -19.75 -0.85 -13.80
CA ASP A 193 -18.77 -1.64 -14.54
C ASP A 193 -18.91 -3.13 -14.23
N LEU A 194 -19.16 -3.48 -12.96
CA LEU A 194 -19.40 -4.86 -12.53
C LEU A 194 -20.70 -5.42 -13.13
N GLU A 195 -21.76 -4.63 -13.22
CA GLU A 195 -23.01 -5.04 -13.86
C GLU A 195 -22.88 -5.24 -15.36
N ALA A 196 -22.09 -4.40 -16.01
CA ALA A 196 -21.83 -4.49 -17.44
C ALA A 196 -20.88 -5.66 -17.82
N ALA A 197 -20.25 -6.30 -16.83
CA ALA A 197 -19.31 -7.39 -17.05
C ALA A 197 -20.01 -8.67 -17.57
N SER A 198 -19.40 -9.32 -18.53
CA SER A 198 -19.80 -10.63 -19.04
C SER A 198 -18.83 -11.73 -18.62
N ILE A 199 -19.29 -12.98 -18.62
CA ILE A 199 -18.42 -14.14 -18.35
C ILE A 199 -17.25 -14.25 -19.33
N ASP A 200 -17.42 -13.80 -20.56
CA ASP A 200 -16.36 -13.82 -21.58
C ASP A 200 -15.29 -12.76 -21.28
N ASP A 201 -15.66 -11.58 -20.77
CA ASP A 201 -14.70 -10.59 -20.28
C ASP A 201 -13.87 -11.17 -19.14
N VAL A 202 -14.51 -11.85 -18.19
CA VAL A 202 -13.86 -12.51 -17.04
C VAL A 202 -12.89 -13.59 -17.51
N ARG A 203 -13.29 -14.46 -18.44
CA ARG A 203 -12.41 -15.50 -19.01
C ARG A 203 -11.22 -14.90 -19.78
N ALA A 204 -11.45 -13.81 -20.50
CA ALA A 204 -10.39 -13.11 -21.21
C ALA A 204 -9.35 -12.49 -20.24
N PHE A 205 -9.80 -11.89 -19.15
CA PHE A 205 -8.93 -11.35 -18.10
C PHE A 205 -8.08 -12.44 -17.44
N HIS A 206 -8.71 -13.55 -17.03
CA HIS A 206 -7.99 -14.71 -16.49
C HIS A 206 -6.89 -15.19 -17.43
N LYS A 207 -7.25 -15.50 -18.68
CA LYS A 207 -6.31 -15.98 -19.70
C LYS A 207 -5.15 -15.03 -19.93
N THR A 208 -5.37 -13.73 -19.76
CA THR A 208 -4.37 -12.69 -20.02
C THR A 208 -3.37 -12.59 -18.89
N TYR A 209 -3.84 -12.57 -17.64
CA TYR A 209 -3.02 -12.19 -16.49
C TYR A 209 -2.68 -13.33 -15.54
N TYR A 210 -3.53 -14.35 -15.39
CA TYR A 210 -3.30 -15.48 -14.49
C TYR A 210 -2.53 -16.59 -15.23
N ARG A 211 -1.22 -16.38 -15.32
CA ARG A 211 -0.31 -17.19 -16.11
C ARG A 211 1.06 -17.30 -15.44
N PRO A 212 1.82 -18.41 -15.67
CA PRO A 212 3.06 -18.64 -14.93
C PRO A 212 4.10 -17.54 -15.12
N ASP A 213 4.24 -16.95 -16.30
CA ASP A 213 5.20 -15.87 -16.56
C ASP A 213 4.74 -14.48 -16.08
N ASN A 214 3.59 -14.41 -15.41
CA ASN A 214 3.10 -13.24 -14.65
C ASN A 214 2.97 -13.54 -13.14
N ALA A 215 3.34 -14.75 -12.72
CA ALA A 215 3.25 -15.21 -11.36
C ALA A 215 4.63 -15.35 -10.70
N THR A 216 4.72 -14.95 -9.44
CA THR A 216 5.89 -15.18 -8.59
C THR A 216 5.45 -15.97 -7.37
N LEU A 217 6.02 -17.18 -7.20
CA LEU A 217 5.84 -18.00 -6.01
C LEU A 217 6.88 -17.58 -4.96
N VAL A 218 6.43 -17.24 -3.77
CA VAL A 218 7.29 -16.91 -2.63
C VAL A 218 6.98 -17.85 -1.48
N VAL A 219 7.99 -18.59 -0.99
CA VAL A 219 7.83 -19.54 0.12
C VAL A 219 8.86 -19.25 1.19
N VAL A 220 8.39 -19.03 2.42
CA VAL A 220 9.25 -18.77 3.58
C VAL A 220 8.81 -19.64 4.75
N GLY A 221 9.74 -20.33 5.39
CA GLY A 221 9.44 -21.14 6.56
C GLY A 221 10.28 -22.41 6.65
N ASP A 222 9.73 -23.40 7.36
CA ASP A 222 10.41 -24.65 7.66
C ASP A 222 10.18 -25.68 6.53
N PHE A 223 11.21 -25.89 5.70
CA PHE A 223 11.18 -26.89 4.61
C PHE A 223 12.59 -27.31 4.20
N ASP A 224 12.70 -28.51 3.60
CA ASP A 224 13.92 -28.96 2.92
C ASP A 224 13.96 -28.37 1.49
N PRO A 225 15.03 -27.63 1.12
CA PRO A 225 15.10 -26.97 -0.19
C PRO A 225 15.09 -27.92 -1.40
N LYS A 226 15.66 -29.13 -1.24
CA LYS A 226 15.70 -30.10 -2.35
C LYS A 226 14.33 -30.70 -2.60
N GLN A 227 13.61 -31.01 -1.53
CA GLN A 227 12.25 -31.51 -1.60
C GLN A 227 11.30 -30.44 -2.13
N PHE A 228 11.41 -29.20 -1.64
CA PHE A 228 10.68 -28.05 -2.17
C PHE A 228 10.91 -27.87 -3.69
N ASP A 229 12.16 -27.87 -4.14
CA ASP A 229 12.49 -27.76 -5.56
C ASP A 229 11.88 -28.89 -6.40
N ALA A 230 11.84 -30.11 -5.88
CA ALA A 230 11.22 -31.27 -6.53
C ALA A 230 9.70 -31.06 -6.68
N TRP A 231 9.01 -30.61 -5.64
CA TRP A 231 7.56 -30.32 -5.67
C TRP A 231 7.23 -29.18 -6.62
N VAL A 232 7.98 -28.09 -6.57
CA VAL A 232 7.78 -26.96 -7.49
C VAL A 232 7.95 -27.39 -8.93
N ASN A 233 8.97 -28.20 -9.25
CA ASN A 233 9.16 -28.73 -10.59
C ASN A 233 8.04 -29.70 -11.00
N LYS A 234 7.53 -30.51 -10.06
CA LYS A 234 6.44 -31.46 -10.30
C LYS A 234 5.13 -30.76 -10.63
N TYR A 235 4.77 -29.71 -9.89
CA TYR A 235 3.45 -29.11 -9.99
C TYR A 235 3.38 -27.86 -10.88
N PHE A 236 4.40 -26.99 -10.83
CA PHE A 236 4.35 -25.72 -11.56
C PHE A 236 5.05 -25.75 -12.94
N ALA A 237 6.15 -26.49 -13.08
CA ALA A 237 6.89 -26.48 -14.36
C ALA A 237 6.07 -27.00 -15.55
N PRO A 238 5.14 -27.97 -15.41
CA PRO A 238 4.31 -28.44 -16.52
C PRO A 238 3.23 -27.44 -16.99
N ILE A 239 2.92 -26.39 -16.20
CA ILE A 239 1.90 -25.42 -16.56
C ILE A 239 2.38 -24.64 -17.80
N PRO A 240 1.59 -24.63 -18.90
CA PRO A 240 2.05 -24.03 -20.15
C PRO A 240 2.10 -22.51 -20.07
N LYS A 241 3.15 -21.92 -20.63
CA LYS A 241 3.23 -20.48 -20.86
C LYS A 241 2.42 -20.12 -22.11
N PRO A 242 1.47 -19.16 -22.04
CA PRO A 242 0.79 -18.66 -23.21
C PRO A 242 1.75 -17.96 -24.19
N SER A 243 1.48 -18.10 -25.50
CA SER A 243 2.29 -17.46 -26.55
C SER A 243 1.96 -15.98 -26.77
N ILE A 244 0.79 -15.52 -26.30
CA ILE A 244 0.37 -14.11 -26.44
C ILE A 244 1.22 -13.21 -25.53
N PRO A 245 1.61 -12.00 -25.98
CA PRO A 245 2.30 -11.05 -25.13
C PRO A 245 1.46 -10.68 -23.91
N LEU A 246 2.12 -10.49 -22.79
CA LEU A 246 1.49 -9.95 -21.58
C LEU A 246 1.38 -8.43 -21.73
N PRO A 247 0.17 -7.85 -21.72
CA PRO A 247 0.02 -6.41 -21.79
C PRO A 247 0.52 -5.75 -20.50
N ARG A 248 1.01 -4.52 -20.61
CA ARG A 248 1.44 -3.69 -19.49
C ARG A 248 0.94 -2.27 -19.68
N VAL A 249 0.59 -1.62 -18.58
CA VAL A 249 0.23 -0.21 -18.59
C VAL A 249 1.47 0.62 -18.95
N THR A 250 1.37 1.44 -19.98
CA THR A 250 2.45 2.33 -20.43
C THR A 250 2.09 3.81 -20.32
N VAL A 251 0.83 4.08 -19.96
CA VAL A 251 0.34 5.45 -19.76
C VAL A 251 1.08 6.07 -18.58
N ARG A 252 1.43 7.35 -18.72
CA ARG A 252 2.03 8.14 -17.64
C ARG A 252 1.06 9.20 -17.19
N GLU A 253 1.00 9.42 -15.87
CA GLU A 253 0.24 10.53 -15.32
C GLU A 253 1.00 11.84 -15.57
N PRO A 254 0.38 12.86 -16.17
CA PRO A 254 1.02 14.16 -16.36
C PRO A 254 1.16 14.89 -15.02
N GLU A 255 2.21 15.72 -14.89
CA GLU A 255 2.34 16.60 -13.74
C GLU A 255 1.17 17.58 -13.68
N ARG A 256 0.72 17.86 -12.47
CA ARG A 256 -0.29 18.90 -12.24
C ARG A 256 0.37 20.28 -12.36
N THR A 257 -0.27 21.19 -13.09
CA THR A 257 0.24 22.54 -13.36
C THR A 257 -0.54 23.64 -12.64
N ALA A 258 -1.67 23.30 -12.02
CA ALA A 258 -2.51 24.23 -11.27
C ALA A 258 -3.27 23.48 -10.18
N GLU A 259 -3.54 24.16 -9.06
CA GLU A 259 -4.42 23.64 -8.02
C GLU A 259 -5.79 23.30 -8.60
N ARG A 260 -6.32 22.17 -8.18
CA ARG A 260 -7.69 21.74 -8.47
C ARG A 260 -8.50 21.67 -7.18
N ARG A 261 -9.76 22.08 -7.24
CA ARG A 261 -10.65 22.08 -6.08
C ARG A 261 -11.99 21.44 -6.47
N ILE A 262 -12.46 20.56 -5.60
CA ILE A 262 -13.79 19.96 -5.74
C ILE A 262 -14.54 20.04 -4.41
N THR A 263 -15.86 20.10 -4.50
CA THR A 263 -16.74 19.98 -3.33
C THR A 263 -17.71 18.85 -3.59
N HIS A 264 -17.77 17.93 -2.65
CA HIS A 264 -18.73 16.83 -2.68
C HIS A 264 -19.64 16.92 -1.46
N TYR A 265 -20.93 16.66 -1.66
CA TYR A 265 -21.93 16.65 -0.60
C TYR A 265 -22.48 15.24 -0.43
N ALA A 266 -22.52 14.73 0.80
CA ALA A 266 -23.01 13.41 1.12
C ALA A 266 -24.00 13.43 2.30
N ALA A 267 -25.03 12.59 2.21
CA ALA A 267 -26.15 12.61 3.15
C ALA A 267 -25.80 12.06 4.54
N ASN A 268 -24.87 11.09 4.61
CA ASN A 268 -24.51 10.39 5.84
C ASN A 268 -23.26 10.93 6.55
N VAL A 269 -22.80 12.13 6.18
CA VAL A 269 -21.60 12.75 6.75
C VAL A 269 -21.94 13.56 7.99
N PRO A 270 -21.44 13.18 9.17
CA PRO A 270 -21.76 13.91 10.39
C PRO A 270 -20.98 15.22 10.54
N LEU A 271 -19.76 15.26 10.03
CA LEU A 271 -18.86 16.41 10.12
C LEU A 271 -18.16 16.63 8.76
N PRO A 272 -17.87 17.88 8.40
CA PRO A 272 -17.10 18.18 7.19
C PRO A 272 -15.71 17.51 7.25
N ALA A 273 -15.21 17.12 6.07
CA ALA A 273 -13.80 16.73 5.94
C ALA A 273 -13.13 17.53 4.80
N VAL A 274 -11.82 17.72 4.96
CA VAL A 274 -10.95 18.32 3.96
C VAL A 274 -9.87 17.31 3.61
N ALA A 275 -9.71 17.01 2.33
CA ALA A 275 -8.60 16.21 1.87
C ALA A 275 -7.72 16.99 0.90
N PHE A 276 -6.41 16.80 1.02
CA PHE A 276 -5.42 17.23 0.03
C PHE A 276 -4.79 16.00 -0.62
N THR A 277 -4.54 16.06 -1.91
CA THR A 277 -3.70 15.07 -2.57
C THR A 277 -2.62 15.73 -3.41
N TYR A 278 -1.45 15.11 -3.41
CA TYR A 278 -0.29 15.49 -4.20
C TYR A 278 0.21 14.28 -4.98
N LEU A 279 0.50 14.43 -6.26
CA LEU A 279 1.18 13.38 -7.02
C LEU A 279 2.61 13.24 -6.52
N THR A 280 3.05 12.00 -6.34
CA THR A 280 4.40 11.64 -5.92
C THR A 280 5.05 10.69 -6.95
N PRO A 281 6.37 10.48 -6.89
CA PRO A 281 7.05 9.61 -7.84
C PRO A 281 6.69 8.14 -7.60
N PRO A 282 7.07 7.24 -8.53
CA PRO A 282 7.01 5.79 -8.33
C PRO A 282 7.67 5.34 -7.03
N GLU A 283 7.15 4.27 -6.41
CA GLU A 283 7.65 3.69 -5.15
C GLU A 283 9.15 3.38 -5.16
N LYS A 284 9.70 2.97 -6.30
CA LYS A 284 11.14 2.71 -6.46
C LYS A 284 12.03 3.95 -6.42
N SER A 285 11.45 5.16 -6.35
CA SER A 285 12.18 6.43 -6.28
C SER A 285 12.94 6.56 -4.95
N ALA A 286 14.08 7.23 -4.97
CA ALA A 286 14.81 7.60 -3.76
C ALA A 286 14.09 8.65 -2.88
N ASP A 287 12.96 9.19 -3.34
CA ASP A 287 12.12 10.11 -2.57
C ASP A 287 11.07 9.38 -1.73
N SER A 288 10.91 8.06 -1.89
CA SER A 288 9.88 7.28 -1.20
C SER A 288 10.12 7.17 0.30
N GLU A 289 11.33 6.83 0.73
CA GLU A 289 11.67 6.77 2.14
C GLU A 289 11.56 8.15 2.83
N PRO A 290 12.06 9.27 2.26
CA PRO A 290 11.80 10.61 2.80
C PRO A 290 10.32 11.00 2.90
N LEU A 291 9.46 10.58 1.97
CA LEU A 291 8.02 10.81 2.03
C LEU A 291 7.36 10.02 3.16
N GLN A 292 7.77 8.76 3.41
CA GLN A 292 7.31 7.96 4.54
C GLN A 292 7.69 8.60 5.88
N VAL A 293 8.94 9.08 6.00
CA VAL A 293 9.40 9.80 7.20
C VAL A 293 8.61 11.12 7.39
N ALA A 294 8.33 11.85 6.31
CA ALA A 294 7.51 13.06 6.37
C ALA A 294 6.09 12.78 6.89
N ALA A 295 5.44 11.71 6.41
CA ALA A 295 4.12 11.28 6.88
C ALA A 295 4.13 10.95 8.38
N THR A 296 5.13 10.19 8.81
CA THR A 296 5.28 9.81 10.22
C THR A 296 5.46 11.03 11.13
N ILE A 297 6.28 12.01 10.73
CA ILE A 297 6.44 13.27 11.48
C ILE A 297 5.12 14.05 11.53
N LEU A 298 4.39 14.07 10.42
CA LEU A 298 3.16 14.85 10.31
C LEU A 298 2.00 14.27 11.11
N SER A 299 1.76 12.93 11.06
CA SER A 299 0.52 12.37 11.59
C SER A 299 0.65 11.18 12.55
N GLN A 300 1.84 10.58 12.75
CA GLN A 300 1.91 9.36 13.55
C GLN A 300 2.01 9.61 15.05
N GLY A 301 0.91 9.29 15.76
CA GLY A 301 0.76 9.39 17.21
C GLY A 301 0.55 10.82 17.73
N GLU A 302 0.20 10.92 19.00
CA GLU A 302 -0.23 12.18 19.61
C GLU A 302 0.82 13.30 19.64
N SER A 303 2.10 12.98 19.55
CA SER A 303 3.18 13.98 19.46
C SER A 303 3.53 14.37 18.01
N SER A 304 2.73 13.98 17.01
CA SER A 304 2.88 14.41 15.62
C SER A 304 2.41 15.85 15.42
N ARG A 305 2.90 16.49 14.35
CA ARG A 305 2.61 17.92 14.12
C ARG A 305 1.13 18.21 13.94
N LEU A 306 0.44 17.40 13.14
CA LEU A 306 -0.98 17.59 12.88
C LEU A 306 -1.82 17.35 14.14
N TYR A 307 -1.50 16.32 14.93
CA TYR A 307 -2.22 16.06 16.17
C TYR A 307 -2.05 17.23 17.15
N GLN A 308 -0.82 17.66 17.39
CA GLN A 308 -0.55 18.76 18.32
C GLN A 308 -1.21 20.06 17.88
N SER A 309 -1.05 20.44 16.61
CA SER A 309 -1.54 21.71 16.11
C SER A 309 -3.06 21.72 15.89
N LEU A 310 -3.61 20.75 15.12
CA LEU A 310 -5.01 20.80 14.69
C LEU A 310 -5.97 20.22 15.73
N ILE A 311 -5.55 19.19 16.46
CA ILE A 311 -6.44 18.49 17.41
C ILE A 311 -6.28 19.05 18.81
N TYR A 312 -5.06 19.08 19.35
CA TYR A 312 -4.82 19.47 20.76
C TYR A 312 -4.87 20.97 20.99
N GLU A 313 -4.09 21.76 20.24
CA GLU A 313 -3.95 23.22 20.49
C GLU A 313 -5.13 24.02 19.92
N GLN A 314 -5.43 23.86 18.64
CA GLN A 314 -6.43 24.65 17.94
C GLN A 314 -7.85 24.07 18.03
N GLN A 315 -7.98 22.79 18.31
CA GLN A 315 -9.25 22.05 18.39
C GLN A 315 -10.13 22.25 17.13
N ILE A 316 -9.48 22.31 15.98
CA ILE A 316 -10.12 22.47 14.67
C ILE A 316 -10.55 21.11 14.09
N ALA A 317 -9.83 20.06 14.42
CA ALA A 317 -10.04 18.73 13.87
C ALA A 317 -10.36 17.68 14.93
N GLN A 318 -11.17 16.67 14.55
CA GLN A 318 -11.33 15.44 15.31
C GLN A 318 -10.25 14.41 14.95
N SER A 319 -9.88 14.37 13.68
CA SER A 319 -8.73 13.58 13.18
C SER A 319 -7.98 14.36 12.12
N ALA A 320 -6.68 14.10 12.00
CA ALA A 320 -5.83 14.69 10.99
C ALA A 320 -4.73 13.69 10.61
N ASP A 321 -4.84 13.13 9.42
CA ASP A 321 -3.98 12.07 8.92
C ASP A 321 -3.19 12.53 7.70
N ALA A 322 -1.98 11.98 7.54
CA ALA A 322 -1.10 12.19 6.40
C ALA A 322 -0.46 10.85 6.03
N SER A 323 -0.59 10.44 4.78
CA SER A 323 -0.10 9.14 4.33
C SER A 323 0.44 9.19 2.90
N PRO A 324 1.57 8.53 2.62
CA PRO A 324 1.99 8.25 1.27
C PRO A 324 1.27 6.99 0.78
N ASP A 325 0.73 7.03 -0.42
CA ASP A 325 0.24 5.90 -1.19
C ASP A 325 1.24 5.66 -2.32
N LEU A 326 2.24 4.82 -2.04
CA LEU A 326 3.33 4.53 -2.96
C LEU A 326 2.90 3.40 -3.90
N ARG A 327 3.00 3.66 -5.21
CA ARG A 327 2.59 2.73 -6.26
C ARG A 327 3.72 2.56 -7.30
N GLU A 328 3.63 1.53 -8.13
CA GLU A 328 4.68 1.17 -9.09
C GLU A 328 4.96 2.28 -10.13
N ASP A 329 3.93 2.94 -10.67
CA ASP A 329 4.07 3.91 -11.76
C ASP A 329 4.04 5.37 -11.31
N ALA A 330 3.16 5.72 -10.39
CA ALA A 330 3.04 7.04 -9.78
C ALA A 330 2.27 6.92 -8.46
N GLY A 331 2.76 7.58 -7.42
CA GLY A 331 2.12 7.56 -6.12
C GLY A 331 1.30 8.81 -5.83
N LEU A 332 0.68 8.79 -4.66
CA LEU A 332 0.05 9.94 -4.02
C LEU A 332 0.67 10.20 -2.66
N PHE A 333 0.54 11.43 -2.21
CA PHE A 333 0.59 11.77 -0.80
C PHE A 333 -0.71 12.48 -0.48
N TYR A 334 -1.47 11.98 0.49
CA TYR A 334 -2.74 12.57 0.83
C TYR A 334 -2.83 12.94 2.31
N PHE A 335 -3.66 13.92 2.59
CA PHE A 335 -4.06 14.36 3.91
C PHE A 335 -5.57 14.25 4.01
N ILE A 336 -6.07 13.81 5.16
CA ILE A 336 -7.50 13.82 5.48
C ILE A 336 -7.66 14.45 6.84
N VAL A 337 -8.48 15.51 6.93
CA VAL A 337 -8.80 16.19 8.18
C VAL A 337 -10.32 16.16 8.35
N VAL A 338 -10.80 15.49 9.39
CA VAL A 338 -12.20 15.55 9.81
C VAL A 338 -12.35 16.75 10.74
N VAL A 339 -13.17 17.70 10.33
CA VAL A 339 -13.30 19.01 10.99
C VAL A 339 -14.15 18.88 12.28
N SER A 340 -13.75 19.52 13.36
CA SER A 340 -14.53 19.53 14.61
C SER A 340 -15.79 20.36 14.48
N GLY A 341 -16.88 19.87 15.05
CA GLY A 341 -18.18 20.48 15.29
C GLY A 341 -18.49 21.81 14.58
N GLU A 342 -18.38 22.92 15.28
CA GLU A 342 -18.74 24.24 14.75
C GLU A 342 -17.65 24.94 13.91
N LYS A 343 -16.53 24.24 13.65
CA LYS A 343 -15.43 24.78 12.85
C LYS A 343 -15.73 24.69 11.35
N LYS A 344 -15.07 25.56 10.58
CA LYS A 344 -15.25 25.60 9.12
C LYS A 344 -14.18 24.77 8.41
N PRO A 345 -14.53 24.13 7.29
CA PRO A 345 -13.54 23.42 6.44
C PRO A 345 -12.35 24.30 6.03
N GLU A 346 -12.61 25.59 5.77
CA GLU A 346 -11.58 26.56 5.39
C GLU A 346 -10.57 26.81 6.50
N ASP A 347 -10.99 26.78 7.79
CA ASP A 347 -10.09 26.94 8.93
C ASP A 347 -9.16 25.72 9.04
N ALA A 348 -9.70 24.51 8.83
CA ALA A 348 -8.90 23.27 8.80
C ALA A 348 -7.92 23.25 7.61
N GLU A 349 -8.36 23.69 6.44
CA GLU A 349 -7.51 23.85 5.26
C GLU A 349 -6.31 24.79 5.55
N GLN A 350 -6.58 25.95 6.12
CA GLN A 350 -5.54 26.92 6.46
C GLN A 350 -4.56 26.38 7.51
N ALA A 351 -5.08 25.71 8.54
CA ALA A 351 -4.25 25.11 9.57
C ALA A 351 -3.34 24.00 9.00
N LEU A 352 -3.89 23.13 8.13
CA LEU A 352 -3.12 22.11 7.45
C LEU A 352 -2.03 22.71 6.56
N LEU A 353 -2.34 23.75 5.78
CA LEU A 353 -1.36 24.47 4.96
C LEU A 353 -0.26 25.12 5.79
N ALA A 354 -0.60 25.65 6.97
CA ALA A 354 0.38 26.23 7.88
C ALA A 354 1.38 25.18 8.41
N GLU A 355 0.92 23.97 8.73
CA GLU A 355 1.82 22.89 9.17
C GLU A 355 2.71 22.38 8.04
N ILE A 356 2.17 22.22 6.84
CA ILE A 356 2.97 21.90 5.63
C ILE A 356 4.04 22.99 5.42
N LYS A 357 3.65 24.26 5.50
CA LYS A 357 4.56 25.39 5.34
C LYS A 357 5.68 25.39 6.38
N LYS A 358 5.39 25.10 7.66
CA LYS A 358 6.43 24.99 8.69
C LYS A 358 7.49 23.96 8.32
N LEU A 359 7.09 22.81 7.76
CA LEU A 359 8.03 21.76 7.34
C LEU A 359 8.77 22.14 6.05
N GLN A 360 8.17 22.97 5.18
CA GLN A 360 8.85 23.55 4.04
C GLN A 360 9.90 24.61 4.48
N ASP A 361 9.57 25.47 5.42
CA ASP A 361 10.44 26.58 5.83
C ASP A 361 11.64 26.13 6.66
N ALA A 362 11.43 25.13 7.55
CA ALA A 362 12.48 24.57 8.39
C ALA A 362 12.46 23.04 8.35
N PRO A 363 13.63 22.36 8.33
CA PRO A 363 13.69 20.91 8.43
C PRO A 363 13.13 20.43 9.79
N PRO A 364 12.72 19.16 9.90
CA PRO A 364 12.31 18.61 11.18
C PRO A 364 13.47 18.65 12.19
N THR A 365 13.13 18.72 13.46
CA THR A 365 14.11 18.62 14.55
C THR A 365 14.72 17.22 14.61
N ALA A 366 15.89 17.08 15.22
CA ALA A 366 16.52 15.79 15.42
C ALA A 366 15.60 14.80 16.17
N ALA A 367 14.88 15.27 17.20
CA ALA A 367 13.96 14.44 17.97
C ALA A 367 12.77 13.92 17.13
N GLU A 368 12.16 14.76 16.28
CA GLU A 368 11.10 14.34 15.36
C GLU A 368 11.60 13.31 14.35
N LEU A 369 12.78 13.55 13.78
CA LEU A 369 13.39 12.65 12.80
C LEU A 369 13.72 11.29 13.43
N ASP A 370 14.36 11.27 14.58
CA ASP A 370 14.73 10.05 15.29
C ASP A 370 13.49 9.24 15.72
N LYS A 371 12.46 9.93 16.23
CA LYS A 371 11.17 9.30 16.54
C LYS A 371 10.58 8.63 15.30
N ALA A 372 10.47 9.36 14.20
CA ALA A 372 9.87 8.86 12.96
C ALA A 372 10.62 7.63 12.40
N ARG A 373 11.95 7.72 12.34
CA ARG A 373 12.79 6.59 11.91
C ARG A 373 12.62 5.37 12.80
N ASN A 374 12.64 5.56 14.14
CA ASN A 374 12.47 4.47 15.09
C ASN A 374 11.10 3.80 14.97
N GLN A 375 10.04 4.57 14.74
CA GLN A 375 8.70 4.02 14.51
C GLN A 375 8.66 3.17 13.23
N LEU A 376 9.17 3.69 12.11
CA LEU A 376 9.20 2.97 10.83
C LEU A 376 10.07 1.71 10.91
N VAL A 377 11.27 1.81 11.52
CA VAL A 377 12.15 0.66 11.76
C VAL A 377 11.47 -0.40 12.62
N THR A 378 10.76 0.02 13.67
CA THR A 378 10.03 -0.91 14.54
C THR A 378 8.90 -1.61 13.80
N ASN A 379 8.19 -0.90 12.92
CA ASN A 379 7.13 -1.49 12.10
C ASN A 379 7.71 -2.54 11.11
N GLU A 380 8.82 -2.21 10.45
CA GLU A 380 9.53 -3.16 9.57
C GLU A 380 10.00 -4.42 10.32
N LEU A 381 10.54 -4.26 11.54
CA LEU A 381 10.94 -5.39 12.38
C LEU A 381 9.75 -6.29 12.69
N ARG A 382 8.65 -5.72 13.16
CA ARG A 382 7.43 -6.47 13.51
C ARG A 382 6.84 -7.20 12.32
N GLN A 383 6.78 -6.57 11.15
CA GLN A 383 6.30 -7.23 9.94
C GLN A 383 7.12 -8.47 9.58
N ARG A 384 8.43 -8.47 9.84
CA ARG A 384 9.35 -9.57 9.52
C ARG A 384 9.53 -10.59 10.65
N GLU A 385 8.78 -10.53 11.73
CA GLU A 385 8.81 -11.53 12.81
C GLU A 385 8.24 -12.87 12.34
N THR A 386 7.26 -12.87 11.43
CA THR A 386 6.59 -14.07 10.94
C THR A 386 7.08 -14.50 9.56
N SER A 387 6.93 -15.80 9.24
CA SER A 387 7.23 -16.32 7.90
C SER A 387 6.40 -15.61 6.82
N ASN A 388 5.12 -15.32 7.10
CA ASN A 388 4.25 -14.58 6.18
C ASN A 388 4.74 -13.15 5.94
N GLY A 389 5.12 -12.45 7.00
CA GLY A 389 5.65 -11.07 6.86
C GLY A 389 6.98 -11.02 6.10
N LYS A 390 7.87 -12.01 6.31
CA LYS A 390 9.10 -12.16 5.50
C LYS A 390 8.78 -12.44 4.04
N ALA A 391 7.80 -13.30 3.76
CA ALA A 391 7.35 -13.61 2.40
C ALA A 391 6.75 -12.38 1.72
N LEU A 392 5.92 -11.59 2.42
CA LEU A 392 5.36 -10.34 1.93
C LEU A 392 6.46 -9.33 1.57
N ALA A 393 7.43 -9.11 2.46
CA ALA A 393 8.54 -8.21 2.20
C ALA A 393 9.38 -8.64 0.99
N LEU A 394 9.66 -9.95 0.88
CA LEU A 394 10.42 -10.52 -0.23
C LEU A 394 9.65 -10.42 -1.55
N GLY A 395 8.35 -10.73 -1.55
CA GLY A 395 7.46 -10.66 -2.70
C GLY A 395 7.30 -9.23 -3.20
N SER A 396 7.05 -8.27 -2.30
CA SER A 396 6.96 -6.84 -2.64
C SER A 396 8.27 -6.34 -3.28
N ALA A 397 9.42 -6.63 -2.67
CA ALA A 397 10.72 -6.26 -3.22
C ALA A 397 10.96 -6.86 -4.62
N ALA A 398 10.56 -8.11 -4.83
CA ALA A 398 10.75 -8.80 -6.10
C ALA A 398 9.80 -8.34 -7.21
N VAL A 399 8.52 -8.12 -6.89
CA VAL A 399 7.46 -7.87 -7.88
C VAL A 399 7.29 -6.38 -8.13
N LEU A 400 7.09 -5.57 -7.08
CA LEU A 400 6.81 -4.13 -7.20
C LEU A 400 8.08 -3.30 -7.42
N LEU A 401 9.17 -3.66 -6.71
CA LEU A 401 10.42 -2.91 -6.78
C LEU A 401 11.40 -3.49 -7.82
N GLY A 402 11.13 -4.72 -8.32
CA GLY A 402 11.91 -5.39 -9.36
C GLY A 402 13.26 -5.94 -8.90
N ASP A 403 13.62 -5.85 -7.61
CA ASP A 403 14.85 -6.36 -7.03
C ASP A 403 14.60 -6.97 -5.66
N PRO A 404 14.62 -8.30 -5.52
CA PRO A 404 14.39 -8.97 -4.24
C PRO A 404 15.44 -8.65 -3.16
N ASN A 405 16.65 -8.18 -3.54
CA ASN A 405 17.67 -7.77 -2.56
C ASN A 405 17.27 -6.51 -1.78
N ARG A 406 16.34 -5.73 -2.28
CA ARG A 406 15.80 -4.56 -1.58
C ARG A 406 15.24 -4.93 -0.21
N VAL A 407 14.72 -6.13 -0.04
CA VAL A 407 14.30 -6.63 1.29
C VAL A 407 15.37 -6.50 2.35
N ASN A 408 16.65 -6.56 1.98
CA ASN A 408 17.80 -6.47 2.90
C ASN A 408 18.47 -5.08 2.94
N THR A 409 18.13 -4.17 2.03
CA THR A 409 18.82 -2.88 1.87
C THR A 409 17.97 -1.68 2.22
N ASP A 410 16.64 -1.76 2.09
CA ASP A 410 15.78 -0.59 2.20
C ASP A 410 15.64 -0.07 3.63
N LEU A 411 15.80 -0.94 4.65
CA LEU A 411 15.89 -0.48 6.04
C LEU A 411 17.04 0.51 6.25
N ALA A 412 18.21 0.24 5.65
CA ALA A 412 19.36 1.13 5.76
C ALA A 412 19.11 2.48 5.05
N LYS A 413 18.37 2.48 3.93
CA LYS A 413 17.95 3.71 3.24
C LYS A 413 17.02 4.54 4.12
N LEU A 414 16.04 3.88 4.75
CA LEU A 414 15.11 4.54 5.67
C LEU A 414 15.85 5.17 6.86
N GLN A 415 16.80 4.44 7.46
CA GLN A 415 17.62 4.95 8.55
C GLN A 415 18.55 6.11 8.13
N ALA A 416 18.93 6.16 6.86
CA ALA A 416 19.81 7.20 6.32
C ALA A 416 19.07 8.50 5.93
N VAL A 417 17.73 8.51 5.91
CA VAL A 417 16.94 9.72 5.57
C VAL A 417 17.33 10.87 6.50
N SER A 418 17.79 11.99 5.96
CA SER A 418 18.15 13.17 6.71
C SER A 418 16.98 14.15 6.89
N ALA A 419 17.09 15.08 7.83
CA ALA A 419 16.13 16.18 7.98
C ALA A 419 16.04 17.05 6.71
N ALA A 420 17.15 17.22 6.00
CA ALA A 420 17.20 17.93 4.72
C ALA A 420 16.46 17.17 3.62
N ASP A 421 16.50 15.83 3.60
CA ASP A 421 15.75 15.03 2.64
C ASP A 421 14.25 15.15 2.84
N VAL A 422 13.79 15.10 4.09
CA VAL A 422 12.38 15.34 4.45
C VAL A 422 11.92 16.72 3.96
N GLN A 423 12.67 17.77 4.29
CA GLN A 423 12.34 19.12 3.85
C GLN A 423 12.33 19.25 2.31
N ARG A 424 13.29 18.63 1.65
CA ARG A 424 13.44 18.63 0.19
C ARG A 424 12.21 18.03 -0.50
N VAL A 425 11.73 16.85 -0.06
CA VAL A 425 10.58 16.22 -0.69
C VAL A 425 9.29 16.98 -0.41
N VAL A 426 9.11 17.54 0.79
CA VAL A 426 7.95 18.39 1.11
C VAL A 426 7.95 19.67 0.26
N LYS A 427 9.10 20.32 0.06
CA LYS A 427 9.21 21.47 -0.88
C LYS A 427 8.90 21.07 -2.32
N LYS A 428 9.40 19.90 -2.75
CA LYS A 428 9.28 19.43 -4.13
C LYS A 428 7.85 19.07 -4.51
N TYR A 429 7.17 18.31 -3.64
CA TYR A 429 5.89 17.71 -3.99
C TYR A 429 4.68 18.46 -3.44
N PHE A 430 4.75 19.12 -2.28
CA PHE A 430 3.59 19.77 -1.66
C PHE A 430 3.44 21.22 -2.13
N THR A 431 3.43 21.40 -3.44
CA THR A 431 3.27 22.71 -4.07
C THR A 431 1.80 23.01 -4.38
N ASN A 432 1.46 24.29 -4.51
CA ASN A 432 0.11 24.70 -4.90
C ASN A 432 -0.27 24.12 -6.27
N ALA A 433 0.63 24.09 -7.23
CA ALA A 433 0.36 23.54 -8.55
C ALA A 433 0.05 22.04 -8.53
N ASN A 434 0.68 21.30 -7.62
CA ASN A 434 0.46 19.84 -7.48
C ASN A 434 -0.71 19.48 -6.56
N ARG A 435 -1.42 20.44 -5.97
CA ARG A 435 -2.46 20.17 -4.99
C ARG A 435 -3.83 19.95 -5.63
N LEU A 436 -4.52 18.89 -5.21
CA LEU A 436 -5.97 18.76 -5.31
C LEU A 436 -6.55 18.94 -3.91
N VAL A 437 -7.55 19.80 -3.78
CA VAL A 437 -8.35 20.03 -2.56
C VAL A 437 -9.73 19.43 -2.74
N ILE A 438 -10.14 18.59 -1.79
CA ILE A 438 -11.49 18.02 -1.73
C ILE A 438 -12.15 18.52 -0.45
N HIS A 439 -13.22 19.30 -0.60
CA HIS A 439 -14.15 19.59 0.50
C HIS A 439 -15.27 18.56 0.46
N TYR A 440 -15.33 17.72 1.48
CA TYR A 440 -16.35 16.68 1.64
C TYR A 440 -17.32 17.11 2.75
N LEU A 441 -18.54 17.47 2.37
CA LEU A 441 -19.45 18.21 3.22
C LEU A 441 -20.74 17.43 3.47
N PRO A 442 -21.38 17.62 4.65
CA PRO A 442 -22.75 17.17 4.86
C PRO A 442 -23.71 17.81 3.83
N GLU A 443 -24.70 17.07 3.37
CA GLU A 443 -25.68 17.60 2.42
C GLU A 443 -26.45 18.81 2.96
N SER A 444 -26.61 18.88 4.28
CA SER A 444 -27.19 20.03 4.98
C SER A 444 -26.42 21.35 4.81
N ALA A 445 -25.15 21.28 4.43
CA ALA A 445 -24.31 22.45 4.13
C ALA A 445 -24.54 22.99 2.70
N LYS A 446 -25.31 22.30 1.88
CA LYS A 446 -25.62 22.74 0.52
C LYS A 446 -26.55 23.95 0.56
N ALA A 447 -26.13 25.08 -0.02
CA ALA A 447 -26.96 26.26 -0.11
C ALA A 447 -28.31 25.92 -0.80
N PRO A 448 -29.45 26.39 -0.30
CA PRO A 448 -30.74 26.17 -0.96
C PRO A 448 -30.67 26.70 -2.41
N ALA A 449 -31.13 25.89 -3.34
CA ALA A 449 -31.21 26.31 -4.74
C ALA A 449 -32.01 27.63 -4.81
N LYS A 450 -31.44 28.67 -5.41
CA LYS A 450 -32.16 29.90 -5.69
C LYS A 450 -33.34 29.54 -6.59
N THR A 451 -34.51 29.47 -6.01
CA THR A 451 -35.76 29.44 -6.78
C THR A 451 -35.84 30.74 -7.58
N THR A 452 -35.52 30.69 -8.85
CA THR A 452 -35.89 31.75 -9.80
C THR A 452 -37.40 31.74 -9.85
N GLY A 453 -38.00 32.58 -9.00
CA GLY A 453 -39.42 32.87 -9.04
C GLY A 453 -39.73 33.47 -10.38
N GLY A 454 -40.37 32.68 -11.24
CA GLY A 454 -41.06 33.22 -12.40
C GLY A 454 -42.20 34.08 -11.90
N GLN A 455 -42.05 35.39 -11.99
CA GLN A 455 -43.19 36.30 -12.00
C GLN A 455 -43.92 36.08 -13.32
N SER A 456 -45.03 35.36 -13.28
CA SER A 456 -46.04 35.42 -14.30
C SER A 456 -46.90 36.65 -14.01
N GLN A 457 -46.81 37.65 -14.88
CA GLN A 457 -47.90 38.63 -15.10
C GLN A 457 -48.87 38.06 -16.12
#